data_7bd7b9f6537ae7c249a8f024868792c6
#
_entry.id   7bd7b9f6537ae7c249a8f024868792c6
#
_cell.length_a   1.000
_cell.length_b   1.000
_cell.length_c   1.000
_cell.angle_alpha   90.00
_cell.angle_beta   90.00
_cell.angle_gamma   90.00
#
_symmetry.space_group_name_H-M   'P 1'
#
loop_
_entity.id
_entity.type
_entity.pdbx_description
1 polymer ?
#
loop_
_entity_poly.entity_id
_entity_poly.type
_entity_poly.pdbx_seq_one_letter_code
_entity_poly.pdbx_strand_id
1 'polypeptide(L)'
;DVDNLVAGVKTRVECLRMEALSTGKLSINENGFKASIDYGIPSTHKADKTWGSGDPTILEDMDAFVDRIVKDTGFTPTRALTSKTNLNRILRDHRIRSAIYGVNSERVLTRAELNAFLAQQSLPQIAIYDKQYRQQDAKGKYSSARFLPESAFIMMPDGKLGDTFYGLTAEELE
;
A
#
# COMPACT_ATOMS: atom_id res chain seq x y z
N ASP A 1 -18.69 -26.74 -5.73
CA ASP A 1 -17.53 -26.08 -5.14
C ASP A 1 -16.90 -25.02 -6.03
N VAL A 2 -17.65 -24.62 -7.05
CA VAL A 2 -17.24 -23.57 -8.02
C VAL A 2 -17.00 -22.24 -7.33
N ASP A 3 -17.82 -21.90 -6.32
CA ASP A 3 -17.70 -20.65 -5.57
C ASP A 3 -16.34 -20.51 -4.87
N ASN A 4 -15.79 -21.62 -4.37
CA ASN A 4 -14.47 -21.62 -3.74
C ASN A 4 -13.34 -21.41 -4.78
N LEU A 5 -13.50 -21.95 -5.98
CA LEU A 5 -12.55 -21.71 -7.08
C LEU A 5 -12.57 -20.25 -7.50
N VAL A 6 -13.75 -19.68 -7.70
CA VAL A 6 -13.91 -18.25 -8.05
C VAL A 6 -13.33 -17.35 -6.95
N ALA A 7 -13.58 -17.67 -5.68
CA ALA A 7 -13.00 -16.95 -4.55
C ALA A 7 -11.46 -17.04 -4.54
N GLY A 8 -10.90 -18.21 -4.85
CA GLY A 8 -9.46 -18.42 -4.98
C GLY A 8 -8.84 -17.54 -6.08
N VAL A 9 -9.46 -17.51 -7.27
CA VAL A 9 -9.01 -16.64 -8.38
C VAL A 9 -9.06 -15.17 -7.99
N LYS A 10 -10.15 -14.69 -7.38
CA LYS A 10 -10.28 -13.31 -6.91
C LYS A 10 -9.19 -12.97 -5.88
N THR A 11 -8.92 -13.87 -4.95
CA THR A 11 -7.85 -13.72 -3.97
C THR A 11 -6.48 -13.58 -4.65
N ARG A 12 -6.21 -14.43 -5.66
CA ARG A 12 -4.94 -14.37 -6.40
C ARG A 12 -4.78 -13.05 -7.17
N VAL A 13 -5.84 -12.60 -7.83
CA VAL A 13 -5.85 -11.31 -8.52
C VAL A 13 -5.57 -10.16 -7.56
N GLU A 14 -6.16 -10.19 -6.38
CA GLU A 14 -5.91 -9.15 -5.36
C GLU A 14 -4.45 -9.20 -4.84
N CYS A 15 -3.87 -10.40 -4.66
CA CYS A 15 -2.44 -10.55 -4.34
C CYS A 15 -1.57 -9.88 -5.41
N LEU A 16 -1.82 -10.15 -6.68
CA LEU A 16 -1.06 -9.58 -7.79
C LEU A 16 -1.17 -8.05 -7.84
N ARG A 17 -2.37 -7.51 -7.60
CA ARG A 17 -2.59 -6.06 -7.53
C ARG A 17 -1.77 -5.41 -6.42
N MET A 18 -1.77 -6.01 -5.22
CA MET A 18 -1.04 -5.47 -4.07
C MET A 18 0.47 -5.66 -4.24
N GLU A 19 0.93 -6.74 -4.88
CA GLU A 19 2.32 -6.94 -5.26
C GLU A 19 2.77 -5.84 -6.24
N ALA A 20 2.00 -5.59 -7.31
CA ALA A 20 2.29 -4.53 -8.27
C ALA A 20 2.37 -3.16 -7.61
N LEU A 21 1.42 -2.83 -6.72
CA LEU A 21 1.40 -1.56 -6.01
C LEU A 21 2.58 -1.39 -5.04
N SER A 22 2.96 -2.46 -4.33
CA SER A 22 3.99 -2.37 -3.29
C SER A 22 5.42 -2.47 -3.83
N THR A 23 5.61 -3.19 -4.94
CA THR A 23 6.95 -3.45 -5.50
C THR A 23 7.20 -2.79 -6.84
N GLY A 24 6.13 -2.47 -7.58
CA GLY A 24 6.20 -2.06 -8.98
C GLY A 24 6.50 -3.20 -9.93
N LYS A 25 6.36 -4.44 -9.48
CA LYS A 25 6.65 -5.65 -10.25
C LYS A 25 5.58 -6.69 -10.01
N LEU A 26 5.40 -7.57 -10.98
CA LEU A 26 4.62 -8.79 -10.87
C LEU A 26 5.50 -9.98 -11.19
N SER A 27 5.47 -11.02 -10.37
CA SER A 27 6.16 -12.27 -10.63
C SER A 27 5.21 -13.45 -10.44
N ILE A 28 4.94 -14.16 -11.54
CA ILE A 28 4.14 -15.37 -11.53
C ILE A 28 5.07 -16.53 -11.85
N ASN A 29 5.11 -17.53 -10.96
CA ASN A 29 5.88 -18.75 -11.15
C ASN A 29 5.06 -19.92 -10.58
N GLU A 30 4.06 -20.35 -11.32
CA GLU A 30 3.07 -21.33 -10.85
C GLU A 30 2.75 -22.32 -11.95
N ASN A 31 2.66 -23.60 -11.59
CA ASN A 31 2.24 -24.69 -12.49
C ASN A 31 2.98 -24.73 -13.83
N GLY A 32 4.29 -24.40 -13.83
CA GLY A 32 5.09 -24.35 -15.05
C GLY A 32 4.96 -23.05 -15.85
N PHE A 33 4.03 -22.16 -15.51
CA PHE A 33 3.93 -20.84 -16.11
C PHE A 33 4.83 -19.84 -15.37
N LYS A 34 5.67 -19.15 -16.12
CA LYS A 34 6.57 -18.09 -15.61
C LYS A 34 6.33 -16.80 -16.36
N ALA A 35 5.97 -15.76 -15.65
CA ALA A 35 5.84 -14.42 -16.20
C ALA A 35 6.39 -13.40 -15.20
N SER A 36 7.10 -12.40 -15.70
CA SER A 36 7.56 -11.28 -14.90
C SER A 36 7.27 -9.99 -15.64
N ILE A 37 6.60 -9.07 -14.96
CA ILE A 37 6.28 -7.74 -15.48
C ILE A 37 6.92 -6.72 -14.55
N ASP A 38 7.72 -5.82 -15.10
CA ASP A 38 8.28 -4.67 -14.38
C ASP A 38 7.59 -3.40 -14.91
N TYR A 39 6.90 -2.69 -14.02
CA TYR A 39 6.23 -1.44 -14.35
C TYR A 39 7.18 -0.24 -14.43
N GLY A 40 8.47 -0.47 -14.23
CA GLY A 40 9.50 0.57 -14.40
C GLY A 40 9.45 1.69 -13.36
N ILE A 41 8.98 1.42 -12.14
CA ILE A 41 8.96 2.44 -11.08
C ILE A 41 10.40 2.85 -10.76
N PRO A 42 10.77 4.14 -10.92
CA PRO A 42 12.12 4.61 -10.65
C PRO A 42 12.57 4.29 -9.21
N SER A 43 13.84 3.97 -9.04
CA SER A 43 14.42 3.73 -7.70
C SER A 43 14.29 4.96 -6.78
N THR A 44 14.27 6.17 -7.36
CA THR A 44 14.06 7.43 -6.65
C THR A 44 12.66 7.56 -6.03
N HIS A 45 11.69 6.78 -6.53
CA HIS A 45 10.32 6.71 -5.98
C HIS A 45 10.16 5.58 -4.95
N LYS A 46 11.26 4.98 -4.51
CA LYS A 46 11.30 3.96 -3.46
C LYS A 46 12.26 4.42 -2.38
N ALA A 47 11.89 4.25 -1.12
CA ALA A 47 12.78 4.48 0.00
C ALA A 47 12.41 3.61 1.19
N ASP A 48 13.43 3.22 1.93
CA ASP A 48 13.27 2.59 3.22
C ASP A 48 13.40 3.66 4.31
N LYS A 49 12.36 3.79 5.14
CA LYS A 49 12.28 4.77 6.23
C LYS A 49 11.92 4.09 7.53
N THR A 50 12.56 4.51 8.61
CA THR A 50 12.30 3.96 9.94
C THR A 50 11.41 4.90 10.74
N TRP A 51 10.10 4.66 10.68
CA TRP A 51 9.09 5.48 11.38
C TRP A 51 8.67 4.93 12.76
N GLY A 52 9.30 3.87 13.22
CA GLY A 52 8.90 3.19 14.46
C GLY A 52 9.84 3.37 15.64
N SER A 53 10.97 4.02 15.44
CA SER A 53 12.00 4.19 16.49
C SER A 53 12.83 5.44 16.25
N GLY A 54 13.46 5.93 17.29
CA GLY A 54 14.25 7.16 17.25
C GLY A 54 13.38 8.41 17.23
N ASP A 55 13.81 9.40 16.48
CA ASP A 55 13.10 10.67 16.26
C ASP A 55 12.70 10.78 14.78
N PRO A 56 11.61 10.10 14.36
CA PRO A 56 11.24 10.01 12.96
C PRO A 56 10.78 11.35 12.39
N THR A 57 11.13 11.59 11.13
CA THR A 57 10.77 12.79 10.36
C THR A 57 9.63 12.47 9.38
N ILE A 58 8.49 11.98 9.91
CA ILE A 58 7.42 11.40 9.08
C ILE A 58 6.83 12.44 8.11
N LEU A 59 6.52 13.64 8.60
CA LEU A 59 5.93 14.70 7.76
C LEU A 59 6.92 15.19 6.71
N GLU A 60 8.16 15.42 7.10
CA GLU A 60 9.24 15.85 6.22
C GLU A 60 9.55 14.79 5.16
N ASP A 61 9.51 13.51 5.54
CA ASP A 61 9.66 12.40 4.62
C ASP A 61 8.52 12.37 3.59
N MET A 62 7.28 12.55 4.04
CA MET A 62 6.12 12.59 3.15
C MET A 62 6.19 13.77 2.18
N ASP A 63 6.52 14.95 2.67
CA ASP A 63 6.66 16.17 1.88
C ASP A 63 7.75 16.02 0.81
N ALA A 64 8.94 15.58 1.19
CA ALA A 64 10.05 15.33 0.27
C ALA A 64 9.72 14.28 -0.81
N PHE A 65 8.89 13.29 -0.47
CA PHE A 65 8.41 12.30 -1.44
C PHE A 65 7.37 12.88 -2.40
N VAL A 66 6.42 13.67 -1.90
CA VAL A 66 5.44 14.37 -2.73
C VAL A 66 6.15 15.27 -3.72
N ASP A 67 7.07 16.11 -3.26
CA ASP A 67 7.85 17.01 -4.11
C ASP A 67 8.60 16.27 -5.20
N ARG A 68 9.23 15.13 -4.87
CA ARG A 68 9.95 14.30 -5.83
C ARG A 68 9.02 13.74 -6.90
N ILE A 69 7.87 13.18 -6.49
CA ILE A 69 6.89 12.62 -7.43
C ILE A 69 6.35 13.72 -8.34
N VAL A 70 6.01 14.88 -7.79
CA VAL A 70 5.52 16.02 -8.57
C VAL A 70 6.56 16.49 -9.58
N LYS A 71 7.82 16.61 -9.16
CA LYS A 71 8.93 17.02 -10.02
C LYS A 71 9.17 16.04 -11.17
N ASP A 72 9.09 14.73 -10.89
CA ASP A 72 9.41 13.70 -11.88
C ASP A 72 8.24 13.38 -12.80
N THR A 73 7.00 13.53 -12.35
CA THR A 73 5.80 13.08 -13.06
C THR A 73 4.79 14.19 -13.40
N GLY A 74 4.83 15.31 -12.70
CA GLY A 74 3.82 16.37 -12.78
C GLY A 74 2.51 16.04 -12.04
N PHE A 75 2.39 14.88 -11.40
CA PHE A 75 1.19 14.46 -10.66
C PHE A 75 1.39 14.57 -9.15
N THR A 76 0.43 15.19 -8.47
CA THR A 76 0.43 15.27 -7.00
C THR A 76 -0.24 14.04 -6.40
N PRO A 77 0.42 13.29 -5.52
CA PRO A 77 -0.22 12.23 -4.76
C PRO A 77 -1.26 12.81 -3.81
N THR A 78 -2.49 12.31 -3.86
CA THR A 78 -3.60 12.78 -3.02
C THR A 78 -4.04 11.76 -1.98
N ARG A 79 -3.62 10.51 -2.16
CA ARG A 79 -3.98 9.41 -1.28
C ARG A 79 -2.79 8.52 -0.99
N ALA A 80 -2.77 7.95 0.20
CA ALA A 80 -1.79 6.96 0.62
C ALA A 80 -2.47 5.71 1.17
N LEU A 81 -1.85 4.57 0.97
CA LEU A 81 -2.30 3.27 1.47
C LEU A 81 -1.25 2.67 2.37
N THR A 82 -1.66 2.19 3.54
CA THR A 82 -0.74 1.57 4.49
C THR A 82 -1.45 0.56 5.40
N SER A 83 -0.68 -0.17 6.21
CA SER A 83 -1.20 -1.07 7.23
C SER A 83 -1.70 -0.32 8.47
N LYS A 84 -2.53 -0.99 9.27
CA LYS A 84 -2.94 -0.48 10.59
C LYS A 84 -1.73 -0.28 11.51
N THR A 85 -0.74 -1.15 11.44
CA THR A 85 0.48 -1.06 12.25
C THR A 85 1.25 0.22 11.95
N ASN A 86 1.48 0.52 10.68
CA ASN A 86 2.15 1.76 10.28
C ASN A 86 1.33 3.00 10.63
N LEU A 87 0.02 2.99 10.38
CA LEU A 87 -0.83 4.10 10.77
C LEU A 87 -0.75 4.36 12.28
N ASN A 88 -0.76 3.31 13.11
CA ASN A 88 -0.63 3.47 14.56
C ASN A 88 0.72 4.09 14.97
N ARG A 89 1.81 3.83 14.23
CA ARG A 89 3.10 4.49 14.45
C ARG A 89 2.99 5.99 14.17
N ILE A 90 2.38 6.35 13.04
CA ILE A 90 2.14 7.75 12.66
C ILE A 90 1.27 8.47 13.70
N LEU A 91 0.17 7.85 14.14
CA LEU A 91 -0.75 8.42 15.12
C LEU A 91 -0.10 8.63 16.52
N ARG A 92 0.91 7.84 16.85
CA ARG A 92 1.65 7.93 18.12
C ARG A 92 2.87 8.85 18.05
N ASP A 93 3.22 9.31 16.86
CA ASP A 93 4.36 10.20 16.68
C ASP A 93 4.16 11.51 17.44
N HIS A 94 5.16 11.89 18.23
CA HIS A 94 5.03 13.07 19.10
C HIS A 94 5.12 14.39 18.32
N ARG A 95 5.87 14.44 17.22
CA ARG A 95 5.99 15.62 16.36
C ARG A 95 4.68 15.93 15.67
N ILE A 96 4.01 14.88 15.12
CA ILE A 96 2.71 15.02 14.49
C ILE A 96 1.66 15.48 15.50
N ARG A 97 1.62 14.86 16.69
CA ARG A 97 0.69 15.29 17.76
C ARG A 97 0.97 16.71 18.21
N SER A 98 2.23 17.09 18.37
CA SER A 98 2.61 18.45 18.74
C SER A 98 2.26 19.48 17.66
N ALA A 99 2.36 19.12 16.38
CA ALA A 99 1.96 19.97 15.27
C ALA A 99 0.44 20.21 15.23
N ILE A 100 -0.36 19.22 15.62
CA ILE A 100 -1.84 19.29 15.58
C ILE A 100 -2.40 19.92 16.86
N TYR A 101 -1.88 19.56 18.03
CA TYR A 101 -2.47 19.90 19.33
C TYR A 101 -1.62 20.84 20.18
N GLY A 102 -0.42 21.18 19.74
CA GLY A 102 0.57 21.91 20.55
C GLY A 102 1.47 21.00 21.38
N VAL A 103 2.56 21.58 21.86
CA VAL A 103 3.59 20.89 22.65
C VAL A 103 3.00 20.34 23.95
N ASN A 104 3.44 19.15 24.35
CA ASN A 104 3.01 18.44 25.57
C ASN A 104 1.53 18.01 25.61
N SER A 105 0.87 17.91 24.46
CA SER A 105 -0.49 17.37 24.45
C SER A 105 -0.49 15.83 24.59
N GLU A 106 -1.27 15.33 25.54
CA GLU A 106 -1.50 13.89 25.74
C GLU A 106 -2.70 13.36 24.96
N ARG A 107 -3.36 14.20 24.14
CA ARG A 107 -4.50 13.79 23.34
C ARG A 107 -4.13 12.67 22.39
N VAL A 108 -5.04 11.71 22.27
CA VAL A 108 -4.93 10.64 21.28
C VAL A 108 -5.36 11.18 19.92
N LEU A 109 -4.46 11.10 18.96
CA LEU A 109 -4.73 11.51 17.59
C LEU A 109 -5.56 10.42 16.87
N THR A 110 -6.66 10.83 16.26
CA THR A 110 -7.49 9.97 15.43
C THR A 110 -7.07 10.03 13.96
N ARG A 111 -7.40 9.00 13.18
CA ARG A 111 -7.16 9.01 11.73
C ARG A 111 -7.87 10.17 11.02
N ALA A 112 -9.08 10.53 11.46
CA ALA A 112 -9.84 11.62 10.85
C ALA A 112 -9.13 12.96 11.05
N GLU A 113 -8.66 13.25 12.26
CA GLU A 113 -7.91 14.47 12.57
C GLU A 113 -6.56 14.51 11.83
N LEU A 114 -5.84 13.38 11.77
CA LEU A 114 -4.62 13.28 10.97
C LEU A 114 -4.89 13.58 9.50
N ASN A 115 -5.89 12.97 8.90
CA ASN A 115 -6.21 13.19 7.48
C ASN A 115 -6.68 14.63 7.21
N ALA A 116 -7.40 15.25 8.13
CA ALA A 116 -7.76 16.66 8.02
C ALA A 116 -6.52 17.57 8.05
N PHE A 117 -5.57 17.27 8.94
CA PHE A 117 -4.29 17.98 9.01
C PHE A 117 -3.45 17.78 7.75
N LEU A 118 -3.30 16.53 7.28
CA LEU A 118 -2.55 16.22 6.04
C LEU A 118 -3.15 16.94 4.83
N ALA A 119 -4.48 16.98 4.72
CA ALA A 119 -5.17 17.72 3.64
C ALA A 119 -4.86 19.22 3.67
N GLN A 120 -4.80 19.83 4.85
CA GLN A 120 -4.40 21.24 5.01
C GLN A 120 -2.95 21.51 4.60
N GLN A 121 -2.08 20.51 4.75
CA GLN A 121 -0.67 20.57 4.33
C GLN A 121 -0.47 20.14 2.87
N SER A 122 -1.52 19.87 2.11
CA SER A 122 -1.46 19.34 0.74
C SER A 122 -0.75 17.98 0.65
N LEU A 123 -0.74 17.21 1.74
CA LEU A 123 -0.19 15.87 1.82
C LEU A 123 -1.28 14.79 1.57
N PRO A 124 -0.91 13.61 1.09
CA PRO A 124 -1.86 12.56 0.78
C PRO A 124 -2.60 12.05 2.01
N GLN A 125 -3.91 11.87 1.90
CA GLN A 125 -4.73 11.28 2.95
C GLN A 125 -4.49 9.78 3.07
N ILE A 126 -4.43 9.27 4.29
CA ILE A 126 -4.05 7.88 4.57
C ILE A 126 -5.28 7.00 4.72
N ALA A 127 -5.34 5.95 3.91
CA ALA A 127 -6.29 4.85 4.02
C ALA A 127 -5.59 3.59 4.56
N ILE A 128 -6.35 2.77 5.28
CA ILE A 128 -5.86 1.48 5.81
C ILE A 128 -6.24 0.37 4.84
N TYR A 129 -5.27 -0.48 4.52
CA TYR A 129 -5.50 -1.75 3.87
C TYR A 129 -4.84 -2.87 4.68
N ASP A 130 -5.67 -3.63 5.42
CA ASP A 130 -5.19 -4.63 6.37
C ASP A 130 -5.80 -6.01 6.10
N LYS A 131 -6.32 -6.20 4.87
CA LYS A 131 -6.91 -7.48 4.45
C LYS A 131 -5.86 -8.59 4.47
N GLN A 132 -6.31 -9.76 4.88
CA GLN A 132 -5.52 -10.98 4.93
C GLN A 132 -6.27 -12.11 4.26
N TYR A 133 -5.54 -13.11 3.78
CA TYR A 133 -6.08 -14.34 3.23
C TYR A 133 -5.42 -15.54 3.88
N ARG A 134 -6.08 -16.69 3.77
CA ARG A 134 -5.51 -17.96 4.23
C ARG A 134 -4.91 -18.69 3.03
N GLN A 135 -3.71 -19.18 3.19
CA GLN A 135 -3.04 -20.04 2.22
C GLN A 135 -2.69 -21.38 2.88
N GLN A 136 -2.69 -22.43 2.08
CA GLN A 136 -2.32 -23.76 2.49
C GLN A 136 -0.94 -24.09 1.91
N ASP A 137 -0.04 -24.60 2.73
CA ASP A 137 1.25 -25.08 2.26
C ASP A 137 1.14 -26.49 1.62
N ALA A 138 2.23 -26.97 1.02
CA ALA A 138 2.28 -28.28 0.40
C ALA A 138 2.01 -29.45 1.37
N LYS A 139 2.06 -29.21 2.68
CA LYS A 139 1.77 -30.20 3.73
C LYS A 139 0.34 -30.09 4.27
N GLY A 140 -0.49 -29.25 3.68
CA GLY A 140 -1.88 -29.06 4.09
C GLY A 140 -2.08 -28.11 5.27
N LYS A 141 -1.02 -27.46 5.79
CA LYS A 141 -1.12 -26.53 6.93
C LYS A 141 -1.56 -25.15 6.45
N TYR A 142 -2.57 -24.59 7.11
CA TYR A 142 -3.04 -23.23 6.83
C TYR A 142 -2.22 -22.18 7.58
N SER A 143 -1.91 -21.08 6.87
CA SER A 143 -1.32 -19.88 7.43
C SER A 143 -2.05 -18.64 6.89
N SER A 144 -2.03 -17.56 7.66
CA SER A 144 -2.56 -16.27 7.19
C SER A 144 -1.42 -15.48 6.53
N ALA A 145 -1.74 -14.86 5.40
CA ALA A 145 -0.84 -13.95 4.71
C ALA A 145 -1.53 -12.61 4.46
N ARG A 146 -0.77 -11.54 4.35
CA ARG A 146 -1.27 -10.21 4.01
C ARG A 146 -1.22 -10.00 2.51
N PHE A 147 -2.22 -9.32 1.95
CA PHE A 147 -2.16 -8.86 0.57
C PHE A 147 -1.12 -7.73 0.41
N LEU A 148 -1.14 -6.76 1.33
CA LEU A 148 -0.18 -5.67 1.38
C LEU A 148 0.86 -5.93 2.48
N PRO A 149 2.17 -5.80 2.21
CA PRO A 149 3.19 -5.91 3.25
C PRO A 149 2.93 -4.93 4.41
N GLU A 150 3.14 -5.37 5.64
CA GLU A 150 2.84 -4.57 6.84
C GLU A 150 3.64 -3.27 6.90
N SER A 151 4.87 -3.28 6.38
CA SER A 151 5.76 -2.11 6.33
C SER A 151 5.48 -1.16 5.17
N ALA A 152 4.60 -1.52 4.23
CA ALA A 152 4.36 -0.71 3.05
C ALA A 152 3.63 0.59 3.38
N PHE A 153 4.10 1.69 2.77
CA PHE A 153 3.42 2.97 2.71
C PHE A 153 3.46 3.45 1.25
N ILE A 154 2.32 3.50 0.59
CA ILE A 154 2.22 3.72 -0.86
C ILE A 154 1.47 5.01 -1.10
N MET A 155 2.11 5.98 -1.74
CA MET A 155 1.48 7.22 -2.19
C MET A 155 1.02 7.07 -3.63
N MET A 156 -0.17 7.57 -3.92
CA MET A 156 -0.82 7.41 -5.23
C MET A 156 -1.51 8.70 -5.65
N PRO A 157 -1.52 9.03 -6.95
CA PRO A 157 -2.34 10.09 -7.47
C PRO A 157 -3.83 9.72 -7.37
N ASP A 158 -4.69 10.67 -7.58
CA ASP A 158 -6.13 10.43 -7.68
C ASP A 158 -6.48 9.64 -8.95
N GLY A 159 -7.63 8.98 -8.94
CA GLY A 159 -8.11 8.20 -10.08
C GLY A 159 -7.63 6.75 -10.12
N LYS A 160 -7.81 6.17 -11.29
CA LYS A 160 -7.53 4.76 -11.56
C LYS A 160 -6.07 4.57 -11.97
N LEU A 161 -5.37 3.65 -11.32
CA LEU A 161 -3.96 3.37 -11.59
C LEU A 161 -3.74 2.35 -12.71
N GLY A 162 -4.75 1.52 -13.00
CA GLY A 162 -4.67 0.49 -14.02
C GLY A 162 -5.89 -0.41 -14.05
N ASP A 163 -5.88 -1.35 -15.00
CA ASP A 163 -6.95 -2.31 -15.22
C ASP A 163 -6.45 -3.74 -15.08
N THR A 164 -7.36 -4.63 -14.72
CA THR A 164 -7.16 -6.08 -14.82
C THR A 164 -8.01 -6.57 -15.97
N PHE A 165 -7.37 -7.15 -16.98
CA PHE A 165 -8.05 -7.75 -18.12
C PHE A 165 -8.12 -9.25 -17.91
N TYR A 166 -9.28 -9.84 -18.25
CA TYR A 166 -9.51 -11.28 -18.29
C TYR A 166 -9.64 -11.67 -19.77
N GLY A 167 -8.83 -12.62 -20.21
CA GLY A 167 -8.96 -13.22 -21.53
C GLY A 167 -9.97 -14.36 -21.51
N LEU A 168 -10.53 -14.69 -22.68
CA LEU A 168 -11.30 -15.90 -22.86
C LEU A 168 -10.38 -17.12 -22.78
N THR A 169 -10.88 -18.23 -22.23
CA THR A 169 -10.17 -19.50 -22.23
C THR A 169 -10.25 -20.12 -23.62
N ALA A 170 -9.36 -21.10 -23.92
CA ALA A 170 -9.40 -21.80 -25.20
C ALA A 170 -10.75 -22.51 -25.45
N GLU A 171 -11.37 -22.98 -24.35
CA GLU A 171 -12.68 -23.67 -24.40
C GLU A 171 -13.85 -22.70 -24.67
N GLU A 172 -13.69 -21.40 -24.39
CA GLU A 172 -14.71 -20.37 -24.69
C GLU A 172 -14.60 -19.85 -26.14
N LEU A 173 -13.53 -20.22 -26.85
CA LEU A 173 -13.27 -19.81 -28.22
C LEU A 173 -13.72 -20.87 -29.24
N GLU A 174 -14.12 -22.09 -28.79
CA GLU A 174 -14.74 -23.15 -29.59
C GLU A 174 -16.27 -23.04 -29.54
#